data_d642d9282822695222e73290d1a4a68c
#
_entry.id   d642d9282822695222e73290d1a4a68c
#
_cell.length_a   1.000
_cell.length_b   1.000
_cell.length_c   1.000
_cell.angle_alpha   90.00
_cell.angle_beta   90.00
_cell.angle_gamma   90.00
#
_symmetry.space_group_name_H-M   'P 1'
#
loop_
_entity.id
_entity.type
_entity.pdbx_description
1 polymer ?
#
loop_
_entity_poly.entity_id
_entity_poly.type
_entity_poly.pdbx_seq_one_letter_code
_entity_poly.pdbx_strand_id
1 'polypeptide(L)'
;MQREVEKSYLAVCRGWPAESGTLDYPLPGVRENSERKAAITHWRRLQTTEVSIAINRYPQQRYALVEVTPETGRYRQIRRHFAHLRHPLIGDTSHGRTEHNRLFKQYFGYASLLLHAHSLSFDHPLTGHRLCIEAALDTEFTRVLHAFGWSLPHATSRASSALPHPLL
;
A
#
# COMPACT_ATOMS: atom_id res chain seq x y z
N MET A 1 6.92 19.10 20.30
CA MET A 1 7.10 18.73 18.88
C MET A 1 6.81 17.25 18.75
N GLN A 2 5.64 16.87 18.21
CA GLN A 2 5.39 15.47 17.86
C GLN A 2 6.27 15.11 16.67
N ARG A 3 7.15 14.13 16.88
CA ARG A 3 8.01 13.60 15.83
C ARG A 3 7.17 12.75 14.90
N GLU A 4 6.83 13.28 13.74
CA GLU A 4 6.02 12.56 12.77
C GLU A 4 6.82 11.41 12.15
N VAL A 5 6.28 10.20 12.35
CA VAL A 5 6.72 9.01 11.64
C VAL A 5 5.83 8.85 10.43
N GLU A 6 6.40 9.01 9.25
CA GLU A 6 5.70 8.79 7.99
C GLU A 6 5.95 7.36 7.50
N LYS A 7 4.90 6.68 7.10
CA LYS A 7 4.94 5.32 6.59
C LYS A 7 4.30 5.28 5.21
N SER A 8 4.97 4.67 4.26
CA SER A 8 4.41 4.41 2.94
C SER A 8 4.39 2.92 2.66
N TYR A 9 3.29 2.46 2.09
CA TYR A 9 3.06 1.08 1.70
C TYR A 9 2.75 1.01 0.21
N LEU A 10 3.10 -0.10 -0.40
CA LEU A 10 2.60 -0.46 -1.73
C LEU A 10 1.63 -1.62 -1.58
N ALA A 11 0.53 -1.56 -2.30
CA ALA A 11 -0.47 -2.61 -2.28
C ALA A 11 -1.09 -2.83 -3.65
N VAL A 12 -1.56 -4.05 -3.89
CA VAL A 12 -2.40 -4.37 -5.04
C VAL A 12 -3.82 -4.60 -4.54
N CYS A 13 -4.77 -3.87 -5.10
CA CYS A 13 -6.17 -3.99 -4.74
C CYS A 13 -7.04 -4.38 -5.95
N ARG A 14 -8.23 -4.92 -5.65
CA ARG A 14 -9.27 -5.18 -6.64
C ARG A 14 -9.92 -3.87 -7.07
N GLY A 15 -10.19 -3.75 -8.37
CA GLY A 15 -10.85 -2.60 -8.95
C GLY A 15 -9.91 -1.41 -9.12
N TRP A 16 -10.48 -0.30 -9.53
CA TRP A 16 -9.77 0.97 -9.72
C TRP A 16 -10.30 1.99 -8.72
N PRO A 17 -9.66 2.18 -7.57
CA PRO A 17 -10.01 3.28 -6.67
C PRO A 17 -9.79 4.63 -7.35
N ALA A 18 -10.32 5.71 -6.80
CA ALA A 18 -10.02 7.06 -7.24
C ALA A 18 -8.49 7.29 -7.32
N GLU A 19 -8.04 8.22 -8.17
CA GLU A 19 -6.62 8.52 -8.36
C GLU A 19 -5.89 8.82 -7.05
N SER A 20 -6.57 9.51 -6.15
CA SER A 20 -6.12 9.74 -4.78
C SER A 20 -7.32 9.91 -3.87
N GLY A 21 -7.11 9.74 -2.59
CA GLY A 21 -8.17 9.94 -1.62
C GLY A 21 -7.70 9.79 -0.18
N THR A 22 -8.64 10.10 0.71
CA THR A 22 -8.50 9.96 2.15
C THR A 22 -9.73 9.27 2.69
N LEU A 23 -9.52 8.23 3.49
CA LEU A 23 -10.58 7.62 4.27
C LEU A 23 -10.35 7.91 5.75
N ASP A 24 -11.25 8.68 6.33
CA ASP A 24 -11.38 8.89 7.77
C ASP A 24 -12.55 8.02 8.25
N TYR A 25 -12.23 6.83 8.73
CA TYR A 25 -13.23 5.87 9.18
C TYR A 25 -12.75 5.13 10.43
N PRO A 26 -13.39 5.36 11.59
CA PRO A 26 -12.97 4.77 12.86
C PRO A 26 -13.01 3.24 12.82
N LEU A 27 -11.98 2.61 13.38
CA LEU A 27 -11.85 1.17 13.41
C LEU A 27 -11.87 0.65 14.87
N PRO A 28 -12.57 -0.47 15.13
CA PRO A 28 -12.45 -1.17 16.41
C PRO A 28 -11.04 -1.77 16.54
N GLY A 29 -10.62 -2.07 17.76
CA GLY A 29 -9.36 -2.73 18.04
C GLY A 29 -9.34 -4.19 17.53
N VAL A 30 -8.49 -5.03 18.14
CA VAL A 30 -8.36 -6.46 17.80
C VAL A 30 -9.66 -7.21 18.05
N ARG A 31 -10.37 -6.87 19.12
CA ARG A 31 -11.70 -7.43 19.41
C ARG A 31 -12.75 -6.60 18.67
N GLU A 32 -13.66 -7.27 17.96
CA GLU A 32 -14.67 -6.64 17.13
C GLU A 32 -15.61 -5.69 17.91
N ASN A 33 -15.88 -6.00 19.16
CA ASN A 33 -16.71 -5.19 20.06
C ASN A 33 -15.91 -4.13 20.83
N SER A 34 -14.64 -3.92 20.52
CA SER A 34 -13.85 -2.88 21.17
C SER A 34 -14.26 -1.48 20.68
N GLU A 35 -14.02 -0.48 21.52
CA GLU A 35 -14.23 0.92 21.16
C GLU A 35 -13.56 1.27 19.82
N ARG A 36 -14.29 1.98 18.97
CA ARG A 36 -13.77 2.47 17.69
C ARG A 36 -12.86 3.68 17.94
N LYS A 37 -11.68 3.63 17.36
CA LYS A 37 -10.69 4.72 17.43
C LYS A 37 -10.50 5.33 16.07
N ALA A 38 -10.27 6.65 16.03
CA ALA A 38 -9.97 7.37 14.80
C ALA A 38 -8.90 6.65 13.98
N ALA A 39 -9.15 6.52 12.70
CA ALA A 39 -8.25 5.87 11.76
C ALA A 39 -8.33 6.58 10.42
N ILE A 40 -7.19 7.09 9.94
CA ILE A 40 -7.07 7.87 8.72
C ILE A 40 -6.05 7.22 7.81
N THR A 41 -6.43 6.99 6.56
CA THR A 41 -5.57 6.40 5.52
C THR A 41 -5.69 7.21 4.25
N HIS A 42 -4.55 7.65 3.72
CA HIS A 42 -4.44 8.28 2.41
C HIS A 42 -3.97 7.27 1.37
N TRP A 43 -4.34 7.45 0.11
CA TRP A 43 -3.82 6.65 -0.98
C TRP A 43 -3.63 7.47 -2.25
N ARG A 44 -2.75 6.97 -3.10
CA ARG A 44 -2.55 7.40 -4.48
C ARG A 44 -2.50 6.16 -5.37
N ARG A 45 -3.37 6.12 -6.39
CA ARG A 45 -3.34 5.08 -7.40
C ARG A 45 -2.19 5.32 -8.36
N LEU A 46 -1.27 4.36 -8.44
CA LEU A 46 -0.08 4.47 -9.28
C LEU A 46 -0.31 3.92 -10.67
N GLN A 47 -0.88 2.73 -10.77
CA GLN A 47 -1.11 2.03 -12.04
C GLN A 47 -2.37 1.17 -11.97
N THR A 48 -2.91 0.85 -13.15
CA THR A 48 -4.11 0.01 -13.30
C THR A 48 -3.90 -1.04 -14.36
N THR A 49 -4.64 -2.14 -14.24
CA THR A 49 -4.74 -3.17 -15.29
C THR A 49 -6.15 -3.74 -15.36
N GLU A 50 -6.50 -4.25 -16.52
CA GLU A 50 -7.69 -5.04 -16.75
C GLU A 50 -7.29 -6.35 -17.39
N VAL A 51 -7.78 -7.48 -16.87
CA VAL A 51 -7.50 -8.81 -17.39
C VAL A 51 -8.79 -9.47 -17.85
N SER A 52 -8.75 -10.12 -19.03
CA SER A 52 -9.88 -10.83 -19.63
C SER A 52 -10.02 -12.23 -19.05
N ILE A 53 -10.23 -12.32 -17.74
CA ILE A 53 -10.47 -13.56 -17.00
C ILE A 53 -11.81 -13.43 -16.31
N ALA A 54 -12.72 -14.35 -16.62
CA ALA A 54 -14.06 -14.32 -16.05
C ALA A 54 -14.06 -14.77 -14.58
N ILE A 55 -14.72 -13.99 -13.73
CA ILE A 55 -15.09 -14.38 -12.36
C ILE A 55 -16.58 -14.15 -12.21
N ASN A 56 -17.32 -15.22 -11.94
CA ASN A 56 -18.79 -15.19 -11.88
C ASN A 56 -19.38 -14.58 -13.17
N ARG A 57 -20.22 -13.55 -13.04
CA ARG A 57 -20.87 -12.86 -14.16
C ARG A 57 -19.99 -11.80 -14.86
N TYR A 58 -18.82 -11.52 -14.33
CA TYR A 58 -17.94 -10.46 -14.83
C TYR A 58 -16.86 -11.07 -15.74
N PRO A 59 -16.84 -10.73 -17.05
CA PRO A 59 -15.89 -11.32 -18.00
C PRO A 59 -14.48 -10.76 -17.84
N GLN A 60 -14.34 -9.60 -17.18
CA GLN A 60 -13.07 -8.90 -17.01
C GLN A 60 -12.87 -8.55 -15.54
N GLN A 61 -11.61 -8.51 -15.12
CA GLN A 61 -11.22 -8.12 -13.76
C GLN A 61 -10.27 -6.94 -13.79
N ARG A 62 -10.43 -6.04 -12.83
CA ARG A 62 -9.65 -4.81 -12.69
C ARG A 62 -8.83 -4.86 -11.42
N TYR A 63 -7.58 -4.45 -11.54
CA TYR A 63 -6.65 -4.35 -10.42
C TYR A 63 -5.89 -3.02 -10.48
N ALA A 64 -5.42 -2.54 -9.34
CA ALA A 64 -4.62 -1.33 -9.24
C ALA A 64 -3.47 -1.51 -8.27
N LEU A 65 -2.33 -0.90 -8.63
CA LEU A 65 -1.22 -0.65 -7.73
C LEU A 65 -1.48 0.68 -7.04
N VAL A 66 -1.44 0.69 -5.72
CA VAL A 66 -1.66 1.88 -4.90
C VAL A 66 -0.52 2.09 -3.92
N GLU A 67 -0.13 3.35 -3.75
CA GLU A 67 0.67 3.79 -2.63
C GLU A 67 -0.26 4.22 -1.51
N VAL A 68 0.00 3.78 -0.29
CA VAL A 68 -0.87 3.99 0.87
C VAL A 68 -0.07 4.59 2.02
N THR A 69 -0.55 5.70 2.55
CA THR A 69 0.06 6.43 3.66
C THR A 69 -0.92 6.50 4.83
N PRO A 70 -0.81 5.61 5.83
CA PRO A 70 -1.64 5.68 7.02
C PRO A 70 -1.14 6.77 7.97
N GLU A 71 -2.01 7.67 8.40
CA GLU A 71 -1.72 8.66 9.45
C GLU A 71 -1.75 8.03 10.84
N THR A 72 -2.62 7.07 11.03
CA THR A 72 -2.80 6.29 12.26
C THR A 72 -2.34 4.85 12.06
N GLY A 73 -2.15 4.10 13.13
CA GLY A 73 -1.67 2.72 13.08
C GLY A 73 -2.62 1.73 13.80
N ARG A 74 -3.86 1.58 13.34
CA ARG A 74 -4.80 0.63 13.93
C ARG A 74 -4.58 -0.78 13.40
N TYR A 75 -5.03 -1.76 14.17
CA TYR A 75 -4.92 -3.18 13.80
C TYR A 75 -5.49 -3.44 12.41
N ARG A 76 -4.67 -3.94 11.50
CA ARG A 76 -5.00 -4.21 10.09
C ARG A 76 -5.66 -3.03 9.37
N GLN A 77 -5.27 -1.79 9.70
CA GLN A 77 -5.96 -0.58 9.24
C GLN A 77 -6.11 -0.52 7.72
N ILE A 78 -5.02 -0.63 6.97
CA ILE A 78 -5.03 -0.53 5.50
C ILE A 78 -5.95 -1.60 4.91
N ARG A 79 -5.85 -2.84 5.36
CA ARG A 79 -6.66 -3.97 4.89
C ARG A 79 -8.15 -3.71 5.09
N ARG A 80 -8.53 -3.24 6.28
CA ARG A 80 -9.92 -2.96 6.65
C ARG A 80 -10.47 -1.73 5.93
N HIS A 81 -9.67 -0.69 5.76
CA HIS A 81 -10.04 0.51 5.03
C HIS A 81 -10.26 0.20 3.55
N PHE A 82 -9.37 -0.54 2.89
CA PHE A 82 -9.55 -0.91 1.49
C PHE A 82 -10.74 -1.87 1.28
N ALA A 83 -11.03 -2.75 2.23
CA ALA A 83 -12.26 -3.54 2.19
C ALA A 83 -13.52 -2.65 2.31
N HIS A 84 -13.50 -1.65 3.20
CA HIS A 84 -14.58 -0.68 3.36
C HIS A 84 -14.80 0.15 2.07
N LEU A 85 -13.73 0.57 1.40
CA LEU A 85 -13.76 1.25 0.10
C LEU A 85 -14.27 0.35 -1.04
N ARG A 86 -14.54 -0.94 -0.80
CA ARG A 86 -14.87 -1.96 -1.80
C ARG A 86 -13.74 -2.26 -2.81
N HIS A 87 -12.53 -1.92 -2.45
CA HIS A 87 -11.30 -2.24 -3.16
C HIS A 87 -10.37 -3.14 -2.31
N PRO A 88 -10.84 -4.34 -1.89
CA PRO A 88 -10.05 -5.18 -0.99
C PRO A 88 -8.70 -5.54 -1.59
N LEU A 89 -7.70 -5.69 -0.72
CA LEU A 89 -6.36 -6.06 -1.13
C LEU A 89 -6.31 -7.52 -1.61
N ILE A 90 -5.50 -7.77 -2.60
CA ILE A 90 -5.25 -9.12 -3.11
C ILE A 90 -4.41 -9.91 -2.10
N GLY A 91 -4.76 -11.17 -1.89
CA GLY A 91 -4.12 -12.04 -0.92
C GLY A 91 -4.62 -11.85 0.51
N ASP A 92 -5.54 -10.91 0.75
CA ASP A 92 -6.17 -10.74 2.05
C ASP A 92 -7.22 -11.84 2.29
N THR A 93 -6.91 -12.76 3.19
CA THR A 93 -7.81 -13.89 3.53
C THR A 93 -8.90 -13.53 4.53
N SER A 94 -8.73 -12.42 5.26
CA SER A 94 -9.69 -11.99 6.31
C SER A 94 -10.67 -10.93 5.82
N HIS A 95 -10.21 -10.02 4.97
CA HIS A 95 -10.98 -8.87 4.49
C HIS A 95 -11.07 -8.79 2.97
N GLY A 96 -10.43 -9.73 2.26
CA GLY A 96 -10.37 -9.78 0.80
C GLY A 96 -11.49 -10.59 0.16
N ARG A 97 -11.29 -10.94 -1.11
CA ARG A 97 -12.19 -11.75 -1.93
C ARG A 97 -11.50 -13.02 -2.36
N THR A 98 -12.03 -14.14 -1.92
CA THR A 98 -11.46 -15.49 -2.16
C THR A 98 -11.29 -15.79 -3.65
N GLU A 99 -12.23 -15.37 -4.49
CA GLU A 99 -12.19 -15.63 -5.94
C GLU A 99 -10.99 -14.95 -6.60
N HIS A 100 -10.68 -13.70 -6.20
CA HIS A 100 -9.54 -12.97 -6.70
C HIS A 100 -8.22 -13.52 -6.14
N ASN A 101 -8.18 -13.90 -4.87
CA ASN A 101 -7.01 -14.54 -4.27
C ASN A 101 -6.68 -15.87 -4.96
N ARG A 102 -7.71 -16.65 -5.31
CA ARG A 102 -7.59 -17.92 -6.04
C ARG A 102 -7.06 -17.67 -7.46
N LEU A 103 -7.56 -16.65 -8.15
CA LEU A 103 -7.06 -16.25 -9.47
C LEU A 103 -5.56 -15.94 -9.42
N PHE A 104 -5.11 -15.13 -8.48
CA PHE A 104 -3.69 -14.79 -8.34
C PHE A 104 -2.83 -16.02 -8.03
N LYS A 105 -3.32 -16.93 -7.19
CA LYS A 105 -2.64 -18.21 -6.94
C LYS A 105 -2.50 -19.05 -8.21
N GLN A 106 -3.56 -19.12 -9.00
CA GLN A 106 -3.59 -19.93 -10.23
C GLN A 106 -2.70 -19.37 -11.33
N TYR A 107 -2.75 -18.05 -11.59
CA TYR A 107 -2.06 -17.43 -12.74
C TYR A 107 -0.67 -16.92 -12.42
N PHE A 108 -0.39 -16.52 -11.17
CA PHE A 108 0.90 -15.95 -10.78
C PHE A 108 1.64 -16.81 -9.75
N GLY A 109 1.03 -17.88 -9.27
CA GLY A 109 1.59 -18.71 -8.19
C GLY A 109 1.63 -17.98 -6.82
N TYR A 110 0.98 -16.85 -6.69
CA TYR A 110 1.02 -15.99 -5.51
C TYR A 110 -0.24 -16.13 -4.67
N ALA A 111 -0.08 -16.43 -3.38
CA ALA A 111 -1.19 -16.64 -2.45
C ALA A 111 -1.14 -15.73 -1.21
N SER A 112 -0.07 -14.95 -1.05
CA SER A 112 0.13 -14.08 0.10
C SER A 112 -0.44 -12.68 -0.12
N LEU A 113 -0.57 -11.92 0.97
CA LEU A 113 -1.08 -10.56 0.94
C LEU A 113 -0.15 -9.62 0.15
N LEU A 114 -0.67 -8.99 -0.89
CA LEU A 114 0.03 -7.99 -1.67
C LEU A 114 -0.03 -6.61 -0.98
N LEU A 115 0.63 -6.52 0.17
CA LEU A 115 0.82 -5.31 0.96
C LEU A 115 2.26 -5.28 1.47
N HIS A 116 3.03 -4.30 1.03
CA HIS A 116 4.45 -4.16 1.33
C HIS A 116 4.71 -2.84 2.04
N ALA A 117 5.35 -2.88 3.21
CA ALA A 117 5.86 -1.69 3.89
C ALA A 117 7.08 -1.17 3.10
N HIS A 118 6.88 -0.13 2.30
CA HIS A 118 7.85 0.34 1.32
C HIS A 118 8.86 1.32 1.90
N SER A 119 8.39 2.30 2.65
CA SER A 119 9.29 3.29 3.27
C SER A 119 8.83 3.71 4.66
N LEU A 120 9.81 4.12 5.46
CA LEU A 120 9.62 4.68 6.78
C LEU A 120 10.52 5.90 6.92
N SER A 121 9.93 7.05 7.24
CA SER A 121 10.67 8.28 7.49
C SER A 121 10.39 8.80 8.89
N PHE A 122 11.44 9.15 9.61
CA PHE A 122 11.35 9.67 10.98
C PHE A 122 12.58 10.51 11.33
N ASP A 123 12.47 11.34 12.35
CA ASP A 123 13.60 12.10 12.86
C ASP A 123 14.39 11.27 13.88
N HIS A 124 15.70 11.16 13.67
CA HIS A 124 16.58 10.42 14.59
C HIS A 124 16.50 11.02 16.01
N PRO A 125 16.22 10.21 17.03
CA PRO A 125 15.87 10.74 18.37
C PRO A 125 16.99 11.52 19.05
N LEU A 126 18.25 11.24 18.71
CA LEU A 126 19.40 11.91 19.32
C LEU A 126 19.93 13.07 18.47
N THR A 127 19.97 12.90 17.14
CA THR A 127 20.60 13.89 16.24
C THR A 127 19.60 14.83 15.58
N GLY A 128 18.32 14.49 15.58
CA GLY A 128 17.27 15.24 14.89
C GLY A 128 17.30 15.16 13.35
N HIS A 129 18.27 14.45 12.77
CA HIS A 129 18.34 14.29 11.32
C HIS A 129 17.18 13.43 10.80
N ARG A 130 16.56 13.85 9.69
CA ARG A 130 15.53 13.07 9.00
C ARG A 130 16.16 11.83 8.38
N LEU A 131 15.68 10.66 8.77
CA LEU A 131 16.05 9.37 8.18
C LEU A 131 14.91 8.88 7.31
N CYS A 132 15.25 8.32 6.16
CA CYS A 132 14.32 7.60 5.29
C CYS A 132 14.89 6.20 5.03
N ILE A 133 14.12 5.18 5.40
CA ILE A 133 14.47 3.78 5.21
C ILE A 133 13.53 3.23 4.15
N GLU A 134 14.07 2.64 3.10
CA GLU A 134 13.29 1.98 2.05
C GLU A 134 13.55 0.47 2.08
N ALA A 135 12.50 -0.31 1.87
CA ALA A 135 12.57 -1.75 1.75
C ALA A 135 12.35 -2.16 0.29
N ALA A 136 13.25 -2.97 -0.24
CA ALA A 136 13.07 -3.56 -1.56
C ALA A 136 11.83 -4.47 -1.57
N LEU A 137 11.15 -4.53 -2.72
CA LEU A 137 10.05 -5.47 -2.92
C LEU A 137 10.56 -6.91 -2.86
N ASP A 138 9.76 -7.80 -2.29
CA ASP A 138 10.02 -9.22 -2.39
C ASP A 138 9.83 -9.73 -3.83
N THR A 139 10.39 -10.91 -4.09
CA THR A 139 10.38 -11.53 -5.43
C THR A 139 8.97 -11.76 -5.94
N GLU A 140 8.04 -12.14 -5.08
CA GLU A 140 6.67 -12.46 -5.44
C GLU A 140 5.90 -11.19 -5.83
N PHE A 141 6.02 -10.14 -5.06
CA PHE A 141 5.41 -8.84 -5.38
C PHE A 141 5.98 -8.29 -6.71
N THR A 142 7.29 -8.36 -6.90
CA THR A 142 7.97 -7.94 -8.13
C THR A 142 7.46 -8.73 -9.34
N ARG A 143 7.24 -10.04 -9.20
CA ARG A 143 6.68 -10.89 -10.26
C ARG A 143 5.30 -10.42 -10.70
N VAL A 144 4.43 -10.07 -9.76
CA VAL A 144 3.10 -9.53 -10.08
C VAL A 144 3.19 -8.20 -10.82
N LEU A 145 4.08 -7.29 -10.39
CA LEU A 145 4.30 -6.02 -11.11
C LEU A 145 4.73 -6.27 -12.57
N HIS A 146 5.68 -7.15 -12.78
CA HIS A 146 6.15 -7.49 -14.13
C HIS A 146 5.05 -8.12 -14.99
N ALA A 147 4.25 -9.01 -14.42
CA ALA A 147 3.15 -9.66 -15.14
C ALA A 147 2.10 -8.67 -15.64
N PHE A 148 1.89 -7.57 -14.92
CA PHE A 148 0.98 -6.51 -15.33
C PHE A 148 1.66 -5.37 -16.10
N GLY A 149 2.97 -5.44 -16.34
CA GLY A 149 3.74 -4.38 -16.99
C GLY A 149 3.84 -3.13 -16.13
N TRP A 150 3.70 -3.26 -14.82
CA TRP A 150 3.81 -2.15 -13.89
C TRP A 150 5.25 -1.88 -13.50
N SER A 151 5.60 -0.60 -13.42
CA SER A 151 6.87 -0.12 -12.87
C SER A 151 6.61 0.79 -11.69
N LEU A 152 7.49 0.74 -10.69
CA LEU A 152 7.45 1.75 -9.63
C LEU A 152 7.93 3.08 -10.20
N PRO A 153 7.30 4.20 -9.82
CA PRO A 153 7.89 5.49 -10.09
C PRO A 153 9.27 5.50 -9.41
N HIS A 154 10.32 5.81 -10.20
CA HIS A 154 11.65 5.97 -9.62
C HIS A 154 11.55 6.97 -8.46
N ALA A 155 12.09 6.60 -7.31
CA ALA A 155 12.33 7.56 -6.25
C ALA A 155 13.14 8.69 -6.87
N THR A 156 12.51 9.85 -7.05
CA THR A 156 13.24 11.06 -7.41
C THR A 156 14.19 11.27 -6.25
N SER A 157 15.46 10.96 -6.45
CA SER A 157 16.51 11.32 -5.52
C SER A 157 16.36 12.83 -5.36
N ARG A 158 15.81 13.26 -4.23
CA ARG A 158 15.97 14.64 -3.82
C ARG A 158 17.47 14.80 -3.63
N ALA A 159 18.10 15.32 -4.68
CA ALA A 159 19.50 15.71 -4.63
C ALA A 159 19.69 16.53 -3.36
N SER A 160 20.46 15.97 -2.43
CA SER A 160 21.10 16.73 -1.39
C SER A 160 21.92 17.79 -2.12
N SER A 161 21.46 19.02 -2.10
CA SER A 161 22.28 20.17 -2.51
C SER A 161 23.46 20.21 -1.55
N ALA A 162 24.56 19.62 -1.97
CA ALA A 162 25.86 19.84 -1.33
C ALA A 162 26.13 21.33 -1.42
N LEU A 163 26.16 21.99 -0.28
CA LEU A 163 26.69 23.34 -0.14
C LEU A 163 28.16 23.31 -0.56
N PRO A 164 28.61 24.25 -1.40
CA PRO A 164 30.04 24.36 -1.70
C PRO A 164 30.79 24.79 -0.45
N HIS A 165 31.82 24.04 -0.12
CA HIS A 165 32.83 24.52 0.87
C HIS A 165 33.46 25.80 0.37
N PRO A 166 33.52 26.88 1.16
CA PRO A 166 34.46 27.93 0.88
C PRO A 166 35.85 27.45 1.26
N LEU A 167 36.73 27.48 0.29
CA LEU A 167 38.18 27.46 0.51
C LEU A 167 38.58 28.71 1.32
N LEU A 168 39.18 28.54 2.47
CA LEU A 168 40.43 29.13 2.96
C LEU A 168 40.64 28.70 4.40
#